data_700c7caa092f85ece560964b6be53fe8
#
_entry.id   700c7caa092f85ece560964b6be53fe8
#
_cell.length_a   1.000
_cell.length_b   1.000
_cell.length_c   1.000
_cell.angle_alpha   90.00
_cell.angle_beta   90.00
_cell.angle_gamma   90.00
#
_symmetry.space_group_name_H-M   'P 1'
#
loop_
_entity.id
_entity.type
_entity.pdbx_description
1 polymer ?
#
loop_
_entity_poly.entity_id
_entity_poly.type
_entity_poly.pdbx_seq_one_letter_code
_entity_poly.pdbx_strand_id
1 'polypeptide(L)'
;MKQQLSVWICNSNLRKLNLLVGVVSATMACVANAADFEKKISIAASVVHDSNPAMSDSGKDPVWIYSLVPQVQLGLRDEVNYWHLNAALLLQRHSNETVLVDREDPSIGIGWDRNYESGTFGIKADYQETSARVAELNNIGVFKNIKNTQKNKMLGAKWQHTIAPRWSVLTEAGYSDVSFSAKSSLDDYALSEIQSKLAYENTEKLTTNLTVGYAKLDPDAISKDTDIVHLLVGADYLLSEELSITSKLGLYDLSGRQSDTDWQGTLRAEYVTGNSLFSAGISRELLPGGIGVRKIDGLKLAGRYNISDRNWIGAEYSFEQFKKDNSIFVDKLNTQTLSAFYERTISDHWQARLVASHKRLDYTGNHPQGNVIGFTIVYDTLNF
;
A
#
# COMPACT_ATOMS: atom_id res chain seq x y z
N MET A 1 3.33 36.95 -22.51
CA MET A 1 3.87 35.89 -21.65
C MET A 1 3.77 34.55 -22.40
N LYS A 2 4.76 34.31 -23.29
CA LYS A 2 4.97 33.02 -23.98
C LYS A 2 6.31 32.53 -23.48
N GLN A 3 6.32 31.61 -22.50
CA GLN A 3 7.52 30.86 -22.17
C GLN A 3 7.21 29.37 -22.30
N GLN A 4 7.72 28.83 -23.38
CA GLN A 4 8.40 27.57 -23.58
C GLN A 4 7.94 26.41 -22.71
N LEU A 5 6.99 25.62 -23.21
CA LEU A 5 6.98 24.19 -22.97
C LEU A 5 8.20 23.60 -23.72
N SER A 6 9.39 23.80 -23.19
CA SER A 6 10.57 23.08 -23.67
C SER A 6 10.56 21.70 -23.00
N VAL A 7 10.46 20.71 -23.84
CA VAL A 7 10.57 19.28 -23.61
C VAL A 7 11.79 18.98 -22.73
N TRP A 8 11.55 18.76 -21.46
CA TRP A 8 12.54 18.25 -20.51
C TRP A 8 12.56 16.72 -20.54
N ILE A 9 13.12 16.14 -21.59
CA ILE A 9 13.53 14.75 -21.57
C ILE A 9 15.05 14.77 -21.32
N CYS A 10 15.42 14.73 -20.04
CA CYS A 10 16.82 14.63 -19.66
C CYS A 10 17.33 13.20 -19.96
N ASN A 11 18.55 13.07 -20.50
CA ASN A 11 19.13 11.81 -21.02
C ASN A 11 19.18 10.62 -20.03
N SER A 12 19.11 10.83 -18.71
CA SER A 12 19.02 9.77 -17.70
C SER A 12 17.66 9.05 -17.69
N ASN A 13 16.60 9.74 -18.09
CA ASN A 13 15.21 9.29 -18.08
C ASN A 13 14.88 8.41 -19.27
N LEU A 14 15.53 8.65 -20.41
CA LEU A 14 15.46 7.78 -21.58
C LEU A 14 15.97 6.36 -21.29
N ARG A 15 16.91 6.18 -20.39
CA ARG A 15 17.42 4.85 -20.03
C ARG A 15 16.40 4.04 -19.20
N LYS A 16 15.70 4.68 -18.24
CA LYS A 16 14.66 4.02 -17.43
C LYS A 16 13.43 3.68 -18.30
N LEU A 17 13.03 4.61 -19.18
CA LEU A 17 11.94 4.40 -20.12
C LEU A 17 12.29 3.31 -21.17
N ASN A 18 13.51 3.31 -21.69
CA ASN A 18 13.98 2.27 -22.61
C ASN A 18 14.09 0.88 -21.95
N LEU A 19 14.40 0.82 -20.66
CA LEU A 19 14.40 -0.44 -19.92
C LEU A 19 12.96 -0.98 -19.77
N LEU A 20 12.01 -0.11 -19.47
CA LEU A 20 10.58 -0.46 -19.40
C LEU A 20 10.06 -0.95 -20.75
N VAL A 21 10.38 -0.22 -21.85
CA VAL A 21 10.02 -0.59 -23.22
C VAL A 21 10.72 -1.89 -23.65
N GLY A 22 11.98 -2.07 -23.26
CA GLY A 22 12.76 -3.28 -23.55
C GLY A 22 12.22 -4.53 -22.87
N VAL A 23 11.82 -4.44 -21.59
CA VAL A 23 11.19 -5.54 -20.86
C VAL A 23 9.83 -5.88 -21.47
N VAL A 24 9.00 -4.89 -21.79
CA VAL A 24 7.71 -5.09 -22.46
C VAL A 24 7.87 -5.75 -23.83
N SER A 25 8.89 -5.36 -24.60
CA SER A 25 9.14 -5.93 -25.93
C SER A 25 9.69 -7.37 -25.88
N ALA A 26 10.54 -7.67 -24.91
CA ALA A 26 11.13 -9.02 -24.74
C ALA A 26 10.07 -10.03 -24.30
N THR A 27 9.14 -9.65 -23.43
CA THR A 27 8.03 -10.52 -22.99
C THR A 27 7.03 -10.78 -24.11
N MET A 28 6.79 -9.82 -25.02
CA MET A 28 5.89 -10.01 -26.17
C MET A 28 6.40 -11.04 -27.19
N ALA A 29 7.69 -11.24 -27.30
CA ALA A 29 8.28 -12.13 -28.31
C ALA A 29 8.20 -13.63 -27.94
N CYS A 30 7.97 -13.97 -26.66
CA CYS A 30 8.01 -15.37 -26.20
C CYS A 30 6.65 -16.07 -26.18
N VAL A 31 5.51 -15.42 -26.53
CA VAL A 31 4.17 -15.91 -26.19
C VAL A 31 3.27 -16.09 -27.43
N ALA A 32 3.72 -16.78 -28.43
CA ALA A 32 2.96 -16.86 -29.67
C ALA A 32 2.01 -18.07 -29.85
N ASN A 33 1.90 -19.01 -28.90
CA ASN A 33 1.03 -20.18 -29.09
C ASN A 33 0.33 -20.64 -27.79
N ALA A 34 -0.99 -20.60 -27.80
CA ALA A 34 -1.94 -21.34 -26.92
C ALA A 34 -2.22 -20.82 -25.51
N ALA A 35 -1.92 -19.56 -25.19
CA ALA A 35 -2.31 -18.98 -23.91
C ALA A 35 -3.14 -17.70 -24.12
N ASP A 36 -4.09 -17.44 -23.24
CA ASP A 36 -4.82 -16.17 -23.22
C ASP A 36 -3.88 -15.07 -22.75
N PHE A 37 -3.72 -14.06 -23.61
CA PHE A 37 -2.90 -12.90 -23.33
C PHE A 37 -3.76 -11.70 -22.92
N GLU A 38 -3.58 -11.25 -21.70
CA GLU A 38 -4.25 -10.07 -21.16
C GLU A 38 -3.29 -8.87 -21.21
N LYS A 39 -3.76 -7.76 -21.71
CA LYS A 39 -2.99 -6.51 -21.76
C LYS A 39 -3.84 -5.35 -21.28
N LYS A 40 -3.35 -4.61 -20.30
CA LYS A 40 -3.95 -3.36 -19.85
C LYS A 40 -2.89 -2.26 -19.81
N ILE A 41 -3.19 -1.12 -20.41
CA ILE A 41 -2.39 0.11 -20.32
C ILE A 41 -3.25 1.15 -19.63
N SER A 42 -2.69 1.80 -18.62
CA SER A 42 -3.36 2.87 -17.90
C SER A 42 -2.43 4.08 -17.80
N ILE A 43 -3.02 5.26 -17.86
CA ILE A 43 -2.30 6.53 -17.66
C ILE A 43 -3.15 7.38 -16.72
N ALA A 44 -2.62 7.66 -15.53
CA ALA A 44 -3.23 8.60 -14.60
C ALA A 44 -2.48 9.93 -14.63
N ALA A 45 -3.21 11.03 -14.77
CA ALA A 45 -2.67 12.38 -14.62
C ALA A 45 -3.39 13.08 -13.47
N SER A 46 -2.64 13.75 -12.59
CA SER A 46 -3.22 14.45 -11.46
C SER A 46 -2.57 15.80 -11.20
N VAL A 47 -3.39 16.70 -10.65
CA VAL A 47 -2.96 18.00 -10.12
C VAL A 47 -3.50 18.10 -8.70
N VAL A 48 -2.61 18.32 -7.74
CA VAL A 48 -2.93 18.38 -6.32
C VAL A 48 -2.34 19.65 -5.71
N HIS A 49 -3.15 20.36 -4.95
CA HIS A 49 -2.71 21.47 -4.10
C HIS A 49 -2.66 20.96 -2.66
N ASP A 50 -1.50 21.01 -2.03
CA ASP A 50 -1.29 20.69 -0.62
C ASP A 50 -0.88 21.98 0.12
N SER A 51 -1.71 22.42 1.07
CA SER A 51 -1.49 23.68 1.80
C SER A 51 -0.39 23.59 2.88
N ASN A 52 -0.01 22.38 3.29
CA ASN A 52 1.02 22.13 4.29
C ASN A 52 1.68 20.76 4.09
N PRO A 53 2.41 20.57 2.99
CA PRO A 53 3.01 19.27 2.68
C PRO A 53 4.07 18.84 3.71
N ALA A 54 4.75 19.78 4.37
CA ALA A 54 5.74 19.47 5.40
C ALA A 54 5.11 19.14 6.76
N MET A 55 3.79 19.30 6.92
CA MET A 55 3.09 19.18 8.21
C MET A 55 3.81 19.98 9.30
N SER A 56 4.05 21.27 9.04
CA SER A 56 4.69 22.22 9.93
C SER A 56 3.65 23.09 10.65
N ASP A 57 3.88 23.40 11.93
CA ASP A 57 3.02 24.32 12.69
C ASP A 57 3.20 25.77 12.24
N SER A 58 4.42 26.15 11.85
CA SER A 58 4.79 27.47 11.37
C SER A 58 5.47 27.35 10.00
N GLY A 59 5.31 28.36 9.14
CA GLY A 59 5.90 28.34 7.81
C GLY A 59 5.23 27.31 6.90
N LYS A 60 3.90 27.39 6.77
CA LYS A 60 3.16 26.55 5.84
C LYS A 60 3.41 27.01 4.42
N ASP A 61 4.22 26.25 3.70
CA ASP A 61 4.56 26.53 2.30
C ASP A 61 3.71 25.63 1.38
N PRO A 62 2.62 26.17 0.78
CA PRO A 62 1.76 25.38 -0.08
C PRO A 62 2.48 24.98 -1.37
N VAL A 63 2.16 23.80 -1.87
CA VAL A 63 2.77 23.25 -3.07
C VAL A 63 1.70 22.72 -4.02
N TRP A 64 1.86 23.01 -5.31
CA TRP A 64 1.18 22.30 -6.38
C TRP A 64 2.02 21.09 -6.80
N ILE A 65 1.36 19.95 -6.90
CA ILE A 65 1.96 18.66 -7.25
C ILE A 65 1.31 18.20 -8.56
N TYR A 66 2.12 18.04 -9.60
CA TYR A 66 1.70 17.52 -10.89
C TYR A 66 2.24 16.11 -11.05
N SER A 67 1.38 15.14 -11.30
CA SER A 67 1.80 13.75 -11.43
C SER A 67 1.30 13.13 -12.72
N LEU A 68 2.12 12.28 -13.32
CA LEU A 68 1.78 11.41 -14.44
C LEU A 68 2.24 10.00 -14.11
N VAL A 69 1.35 9.04 -14.21
CA VAL A 69 1.63 7.62 -13.89
C VAL A 69 1.22 6.74 -15.06
N PRO A 70 2.10 6.53 -16.06
CA PRO A 70 1.92 5.46 -17.02
C PRO A 70 2.11 4.09 -16.33
N GLN A 71 1.25 3.15 -16.64
CA GLN A 71 1.25 1.78 -16.10
C GLN A 71 0.94 0.79 -17.23
N VAL A 72 1.61 -0.34 -17.19
CA VAL A 72 1.36 -1.49 -18.07
C VAL A 72 1.17 -2.72 -17.20
N GLN A 73 0.14 -3.49 -17.49
CA GLN A 73 -0.13 -4.79 -16.91
C GLN A 73 -0.22 -5.80 -18.04
N LEU A 74 0.50 -6.88 -17.91
CA LEU A 74 0.50 -8.01 -18.85
C LEU A 74 0.16 -9.27 -18.07
N GLY A 75 -0.74 -10.07 -18.60
CA GLY A 75 -1.13 -11.37 -18.08
C GLY A 75 -0.98 -12.43 -19.15
N LEU A 76 -0.54 -13.60 -18.74
CA LEU A 76 -0.47 -14.79 -19.58
C LEU A 76 -1.07 -15.95 -18.82
N ARG A 77 -2.15 -16.47 -19.33
CA ARG A 77 -2.89 -17.56 -18.69
C ARG A 77 -2.95 -18.79 -19.60
N ASP A 78 -2.54 -19.91 -19.08
CA ASP A 78 -2.90 -21.23 -19.60
C ASP A 78 -3.92 -21.91 -18.65
N GLU A 79 -4.22 -23.19 -18.86
CA GLU A 79 -5.22 -23.92 -18.05
C GLU A 79 -4.95 -23.89 -16.55
N VAL A 80 -3.68 -23.90 -16.14
CA VAL A 80 -3.27 -24.04 -14.73
C VAL A 80 -2.33 -22.92 -14.26
N ASN A 81 -1.64 -22.24 -15.16
CA ASN A 81 -0.65 -21.22 -14.80
C ASN A 81 -1.16 -19.83 -15.18
N TYR A 82 -0.84 -18.85 -14.33
CA TYR A 82 -1.03 -17.45 -14.62
C TYR A 82 0.25 -16.68 -14.32
N TRP A 83 0.85 -16.11 -15.35
CA TRP A 83 1.98 -15.18 -15.24
C TRP A 83 1.47 -13.76 -15.34
N HIS A 84 1.97 -12.87 -14.49
CA HIS A 84 1.62 -11.47 -14.57
C HIS A 84 2.84 -10.58 -14.38
N LEU A 85 2.86 -9.47 -15.11
CA LEU A 85 3.84 -8.40 -15.01
C LEU A 85 3.10 -7.08 -14.84
N ASN A 86 3.50 -6.30 -13.84
CA ASN A 86 3.04 -4.95 -13.63
C ASN A 86 4.23 -4.01 -13.65
N ALA A 87 4.16 -2.92 -14.40
CA ALA A 87 5.18 -1.91 -14.42
C ALA A 87 4.54 -0.53 -14.43
N ALA A 88 4.99 0.38 -13.56
CA ALA A 88 4.55 1.76 -13.53
C ALA A 88 5.72 2.71 -13.26
N LEU A 89 5.55 3.96 -13.66
CA LEU A 89 6.51 5.03 -13.41
C LEU A 89 5.76 6.26 -12.91
N LEU A 90 5.97 6.63 -11.64
CA LEU A 90 5.47 7.90 -11.12
C LEU A 90 6.42 9.04 -11.56
N LEU A 91 5.93 9.92 -12.40
CA LEU A 91 6.59 11.19 -12.75
C LEU A 91 5.91 12.29 -11.96
N GLN A 92 6.63 12.96 -11.06
CA GLN A 92 6.07 13.97 -10.19
C GLN A 92 6.91 15.26 -10.27
N ARG A 93 6.22 16.40 -10.39
CA ARG A 93 6.82 17.73 -10.43
C ARG A 93 6.14 18.63 -9.41
N HIS A 94 6.92 19.50 -8.78
CA HIS A 94 6.47 20.34 -7.68
C HIS A 94 6.68 21.81 -7.98
N SER A 95 5.72 22.66 -7.61
CA SER A 95 5.84 24.11 -7.82
C SER A 95 6.91 24.76 -6.90
N ASN A 96 7.33 24.07 -5.83
CA ASN A 96 8.36 24.52 -4.91
C ASN A 96 9.27 23.37 -4.51
N GLU A 97 10.42 23.25 -5.16
CA GLU A 97 11.40 22.19 -4.94
C GLU A 97 12.17 22.31 -3.61
N THR A 98 12.07 23.42 -2.90
CA THR A 98 12.65 23.56 -1.56
C THR A 98 11.81 22.83 -0.50
N VAL A 99 10.52 22.61 -0.78
CA VAL A 99 9.57 21.94 0.09
C VAL A 99 9.39 20.47 -0.30
N LEU A 100 9.25 20.21 -1.60
CA LEU A 100 9.15 18.87 -2.18
C LEU A 100 9.99 18.81 -3.45
N VAL A 101 10.83 17.79 -3.57
CA VAL A 101 11.64 17.60 -4.78
C VAL A 101 10.90 16.81 -5.86
N ASP A 102 11.21 17.12 -7.09
CA ASP A 102 10.78 16.37 -8.25
C ASP A 102 11.20 14.91 -8.16
N ARG A 103 10.32 14.00 -8.59
CA ARG A 103 10.51 12.57 -8.43
C ARG A 103 10.18 11.78 -9.70
N GLU A 104 10.85 10.65 -9.81
CA GLU A 104 10.66 9.65 -10.85
C GLU A 104 10.81 8.28 -10.20
N ASP A 105 9.68 7.74 -9.73
CA ASP A 105 9.67 6.53 -8.91
C ASP A 105 9.16 5.34 -9.73
N PRO A 106 10.02 4.42 -10.15
CA PRO A 106 9.63 3.20 -10.84
C PRO A 106 9.05 2.18 -9.88
N SER A 107 8.10 1.39 -10.36
CA SER A 107 7.67 0.15 -9.74
C SER A 107 7.55 -0.94 -10.80
N ILE A 108 7.98 -2.14 -10.45
CA ILE A 108 7.86 -3.33 -11.29
C ILE A 108 7.56 -4.52 -10.41
N GLY A 109 6.61 -5.35 -10.82
CA GLY A 109 6.26 -6.60 -10.16
C GLY A 109 6.06 -7.69 -11.18
N ILE A 110 6.59 -8.87 -10.90
CA ILE A 110 6.36 -10.09 -11.66
C ILE A 110 5.84 -11.16 -10.72
N GLY A 111 4.86 -11.92 -11.17
CA GLY A 111 4.33 -13.06 -10.43
C GLY A 111 3.95 -14.21 -11.30
N TRP A 112 3.87 -15.35 -10.67
CA TRP A 112 3.39 -16.60 -11.24
C TRP A 112 2.54 -17.32 -10.23
N ASP A 113 1.33 -17.70 -10.65
CA ASP A 113 0.39 -18.49 -9.89
C ASP A 113 0.10 -19.78 -10.65
N ARG A 114 0.02 -20.88 -9.93
CA ARG A 114 -0.37 -22.17 -10.44
C ARG A 114 -1.56 -22.72 -9.67
N ASN A 115 -2.62 -23.03 -10.41
CA ASN A 115 -3.78 -23.71 -9.87
C ASN A 115 -3.59 -25.21 -10.00
N TYR A 116 -4.01 -25.94 -8.99
CA TYR A 116 -4.10 -27.41 -9.00
C TYR A 116 -5.44 -27.81 -8.34
N GLU A 117 -5.83 -29.06 -8.42
CA GLU A 117 -7.15 -29.56 -8.06
C GLU A 117 -7.63 -29.09 -6.66
N SER A 118 -6.73 -29.03 -5.69
CA SER A 118 -7.06 -28.69 -4.29
C SER A 118 -6.52 -27.34 -3.81
N GLY A 119 -5.98 -26.50 -4.69
CA GLY A 119 -5.48 -25.20 -4.25
C GLY A 119 -4.68 -24.42 -5.28
N THR A 120 -3.90 -23.46 -4.77
CA THR A 120 -3.04 -22.60 -5.57
C THR A 120 -1.68 -22.45 -4.92
N PHE A 121 -0.65 -22.30 -5.75
CA PHE A 121 0.69 -21.90 -5.34
C PHE A 121 1.10 -20.70 -6.18
N GLY A 122 1.69 -19.68 -5.55
CA GLY A 122 2.15 -18.48 -6.23
C GLY A 122 3.48 -17.99 -5.69
N ILE A 123 4.25 -17.34 -6.55
CA ILE A 123 5.45 -16.58 -6.20
C ILE A 123 5.40 -15.21 -6.85
N LYS A 124 5.95 -14.21 -6.18
CA LYS A 124 6.03 -12.85 -6.71
C LYS A 124 7.35 -12.19 -6.33
N ALA A 125 7.82 -11.31 -7.18
CA ALA A 125 8.92 -10.41 -6.90
C ALA A 125 8.53 -9.00 -7.30
N ASP A 126 8.75 -8.04 -6.40
CA ASP A 126 8.40 -6.65 -6.59
C ASP A 126 9.60 -5.74 -6.30
N TYR A 127 9.74 -4.70 -7.07
CA TYR A 127 10.64 -3.57 -6.82
C TYR A 127 9.86 -2.26 -6.88
N GLN A 128 10.06 -1.40 -5.89
CA GLN A 128 9.39 -0.10 -5.84
C GLN A 128 10.32 0.98 -5.27
N GLU A 129 10.35 2.14 -5.92
CA GLU A 129 10.89 3.37 -5.33
C GLU A 129 9.73 4.28 -4.90
N THR A 130 9.85 4.90 -3.73
CA THR A 130 8.85 5.84 -3.20
C THR A 130 9.52 6.94 -2.39
N SER A 131 8.78 8.00 -2.06
CA SER A 131 9.25 8.98 -1.09
C SER A 131 9.39 8.36 0.29
N ALA A 132 10.51 8.55 0.95
CA ALA A 132 10.72 8.09 2.33
C ALA A 132 9.88 8.88 3.37
N ARG A 133 9.18 9.93 2.97
CA ARG A 133 8.41 10.81 3.89
C ARG A 133 7.38 10.06 4.74
N VAL A 134 6.64 9.11 4.13
CA VAL A 134 5.68 8.30 4.89
C VAL A 134 6.39 7.41 5.89
N ALA A 135 7.51 6.81 5.49
CA ALA A 135 8.32 6.01 6.41
C ALA A 135 8.93 6.88 7.53
N GLU A 136 9.41 8.08 7.23
CA GLU A 136 9.90 9.02 8.23
C GLU A 136 8.80 9.41 9.21
N LEU A 137 7.61 9.81 8.71
CA LEU A 137 6.47 10.12 9.56
C LEU A 137 6.13 8.96 10.48
N ASN A 138 5.99 7.76 9.92
CA ASN A 138 5.62 6.57 10.66
C ASN A 138 6.69 6.12 11.66
N ASN A 139 7.97 6.34 11.39
CA ASN A 139 9.08 5.88 12.23
C ASN A 139 9.57 6.93 13.22
N ILE A 140 9.67 8.19 12.83
CA ILE A 140 10.25 9.25 13.68
C ILE A 140 9.29 10.38 14.02
N GLY A 141 8.09 10.39 13.42
CA GLY A 141 7.03 11.37 13.69
C GLY A 141 7.23 12.73 13.04
N VAL A 142 8.29 12.93 12.25
CA VAL A 142 8.57 14.18 11.55
C VAL A 142 9.22 13.90 10.19
N PHE A 143 9.03 14.81 9.25
CA PHE A 143 9.72 14.77 7.96
C PHE A 143 11.08 15.46 8.09
N LYS A 144 12.17 14.71 7.94
CA LYS A 144 13.52 15.27 8.05
C LYS A 144 14.17 15.55 6.70
N ASN A 145 13.95 14.69 5.72
CA ASN A 145 14.65 14.80 4.46
C ASN A 145 13.70 14.71 3.27
N ILE A 146 13.47 15.86 2.62
CA ILE A 146 12.60 15.96 1.45
C ILE A 146 13.11 15.20 0.21
N LYS A 147 14.44 14.90 0.17
CA LYS A 147 15.12 14.26 -0.97
C LYS A 147 15.25 12.75 -0.80
N ASN A 148 14.85 12.22 0.34
CA ASN A 148 15.05 10.81 0.63
C ASN A 148 14.08 9.91 -0.14
N THR A 149 14.62 8.88 -0.78
CA THR A 149 13.87 7.85 -1.50
C THR A 149 13.99 6.54 -0.73
N GLN A 150 12.88 5.90 -0.50
CA GLN A 150 12.81 4.51 -0.03
C GLN A 150 12.77 3.59 -1.24
N LYS A 151 13.63 2.58 -1.25
CA LYS A 151 13.64 1.48 -2.21
C LYS A 151 13.22 0.22 -1.49
N ASN A 152 12.26 -0.46 -2.04
CA ASN A 152 11.76 -1.72 -1.49
C ASN A 152 11.87 -2.82 -2.55
N LYS A 153 12.54 -3.93 -2.19
CA LYS A 153 12.62 -5.15 -2.96
C LYS A 153 11.90 -6.24 -2.16
N MET A 154 10.93 -6.86 -2.76
CA MET A 154 10.14 -7.90 -2.11
C MET A 154 10.17 -9.18 -2.91
N LEU A 155 10.26 -10.31 -2.20
CA LEU A 155 10.02 -11.65 -2.71
C LEU A 155 8.96 -12.30 -1.85
N GLY A 156 7.91 -12.86 -2.45
CA GLY A 156 6.83 -13.51 -1.73
C GLY A 156 6.48 -14.86 -2.34
N ALA A 157 6.04 -15.77 -1.49
CA ALA A 157 5.46 -17.05 -1.88
C ALA A 157 4.15 -17.25 -1.12
N LYS A 158 3.15 -17.82 -1.79
CA LYS A 158 1.84 -18.12 -1.25
C LYS A 158 1.46 -19.53 -1.62
N TRP A 159 0.97 -20.29 -0.66
CA TRP A 159 0.43 -21.62 -0.87
C TRP A 159 -0.92 -21.75 -0.17
N GLN A 160 -1.95 -22.00 -0.94
CA GLN A 160 -3.30 -22.25 -0.45
C GLN A 160 -3.72 -23.66 -0.84
N HIS A 161 -4.22 -24.41 0.13
CA HIS A 161 -4.63 -25.79 -0.06
C HIS A 161 -5.92 -26.11 0.71
N THR A 162 -6.85 -26.77 0.06
CA THR A 162 -8.05 -27.34 0.66
C THR A 162 -7.74 -28.74 1.15
N ILE A 163 -7.61 -28.92 2.47
CA ILE A 163 -7.26 -30.20 3.11
C ILE A 163 -8.45 -31.15 3.11
N ALA A 164 -9.64 -30.60 3.34
CA ALA A 164 -10.92 -31.31 3.38
C ALA A 164 -12.05 -30.35 3.01
N PRO A 165 -13.28 -30.80 2.76
CA PRO A 165 -14.37 -29.95 2.25
C PRO A 165 -14.64 -28.65 3.02
N ARG A 166 -14.27 -28.61 4.32
CA ARG A 166 -14.45 -27.42 5.19
C ARG A 166 -13.15 -26.88 5.75
N TRP A 167 -12.00 -27.47 5.42
CA TRP A 167 -10.72 -27.10 5.95
C TRP A 167 -9.80 -26.59 4.86
N SER A 168 -9.26 -25.41 5.05
CA SER A 168 -8.23 -24.87 4.16
C SER A 168 -7.06 -24.33 4.96
N VAL A 169 -5.88 -24.42 4.36
CA VAL A 169 -4.66 -23.81 4.87
C VAL A 169 -4.15 -22.80 3.85
N LEU A 170 -3.70 -21.66 4.36
CA LEU A 170 -2.99 -20.65 3.60
C LEU A 170 -1.67 -20.37 4.30
N THR A 171 -0.56 -20.62 3.60
CA THR A 171 0.78 -20.28 4.07
C THR A 171 1.36 -19.20 3.16
N GLU A 172 1.87 -18.14 3.75
CA GLU A 172 2.52 -17.05 3.07
C GLU A 172 3.92 -16.87 3.66
N ALA A 173 4.91 -16.66 2.79
CA ALA A 173 6.28 -16.33 3.17
C ALA A 173 6.72 -15.11 2.39
N GLY A 174 7.44 -14.21 3.04
CA GLY A 174 7.90 -12.96 2.47
C GLY A 174 9.32 -12.61 2.91
N TYR A 175 10.02 -11.94 2.01
CA TYR A 175 11.27 -11.26 2.29
C TYR A 175 11.21 -9.87 1.68
N SER A 176 11.54 -8.85 2.45
CA SER A 176 11.68 -7.49 1.94
C SER A 176 13.00 -6.87 2.38
N ASP A 177 13.66 -6.19 1.45
CA ASP A 177 14.89 -5.41 1.64
C ASP A 177 14.51 -3.94 1.40
N VAL A 178 14.56 -3.14 2.45
CA VAL A 178 14.19 -1.73 2.43
C VAL A 178 15.41 -0.87 2.66
N SER A 179 15.75 -0.01 1.70
CA SER A 179 16.89 0.88 1.78
C SER A 179 16.51 2.33 1.50
N PHE A 180 17.28 3.27 2.06
CA PHE A 180 17.07 4.71 1.95
C PHE A 180 18.23 5.37 1.21
N SER A 181 17.94 6.24 0.22
CA SER A 181 18.95 6.80 -0.70
C SER A 181 19.90 7.81 -0.08
N ALA A 182 19.55 8.41 1.06
CA ALA A 182 20.38 9.36 1.78
C ALA A 182 20.54 8.89 3.22
N LYS A 183 21.64 9.30 3.88
CA LYS A 183 21.80 9.12 5.33
C LYS A 183 20.61 9.80 6.02
N SER A 184 19.63 9.01 6.39
CA SER A 184 18.43 9.43 7.11
C SER A 184 18.58 9.04 8.58
N SER A 185 17.62 9.44 9.39
CA SER A 185 17.46 8.90 10.74
C SER A 185 16.76 7.53 10.75
N LEU A 186 16.49 6.97 9.57
CA LEU A 186 15.99 5.61 9.38
C LEU A 186 17.14 4.75 8.88
N ASP A 187 17.29 3.60 9.47
CA ASP A 187 18.22 2.58 9.04
C ASP A 187 17.61 1.73 7.92
N ASP A 188 18.45 1.28 7.01
CA ASP A 188 18.09 0.24 6.06
C ASP A 188 17.77 -1.03 6.86
N TYR A 189 16.85 -1.86 6.37
CA TYR A 189 16.48 -3.07 7.09
C TYR A 189 15.97 -4.16 6.15
N ALA A 190 16.14 -5.41 6.57
CA ALA A 190 15.49 -6.56 5.98
C ALA A 190 14.37 -7.07 6.90
N LEU A 191 13.28 -7.55 6.31
CA LEU A 191 12.18 -8.21 7.00
C LEU A 191 11.92 -9.56 6.33
N SER A 192 12.05 -10.63 7.10
CA SER A 192 11.66 -11.98 6.69
C SER A 192 10.43 -12.39 7.47
N GLU A 193 9.43 -12.95 6.82
CA GLU A 193 8.19 -13.34 7.46
C GLU A 193 7.65 -14.65 6.90
N ILE A 194 6.98 -15.42 7.75
CA ILE A 194 6.18 -16.58 7.38
C ILE A 194 4.96 -16.64 8.26
N GLN A 195 3.80 -16.88 7.67
CA GLN A 195 2.58 -17.11 8.41
C GLN A 195 1.77 -18.25 7.80
N SER A 196 1.04 -18.97 8.64
CA SER A 196 0.10 -20.00 8.24
C SER A 196 -1.24 -19.77 8.90
N LYS A 197 -2.29 -19.76 8.09
CA LYS A 197 -3.68 -19.61 8.49
C LYS A 197 -4.41 -20.92 8.21
N LEU A 198 -4.93 -21.56 9.25
CA LEU A 198 -5.85 -22.69 9.14
C LEU A 198 -7.27 -22.15 9.25
N ALA A 199 -8.11 -22.38 8.28
CA ALA A 199 -9.50 -21.94 8.27
C ALA A 199 -10.46 -23.13 8.28
N TYR A 200 -11.58 -22.97 8.99
CA TYR A 200 -12.67 -23.94 9.08
C TYR A 200 -14.02 -23.27 8.77
N GLU A 201 -14.72 -23.77 7.79
CA GLU A 201 -16.07 -23.35 7.44
C GLU A 201 -17.08 -24.02 8.38
N ASN A 202 -17.47 -23.30 9.45
CA ASN A 202 -18.46 -23.79 10.39
C ASN A 202 -19.84 -23.91 9.74
N THR A 203 -20.21 -22.89 8.97
CA THR A 203 -21.43 -22.80 8.16
C THR A 203 -21.12 -22.04 6.88
N GLU A 204 -22.07 -21.97 5.95
CA GLU A 204 -21.97 -21.14 4.73
C GLU A 204 -21.74 -19.63 5.04
N LYS A 205 -22.09 -19.20 6.26
CA LYS A 205 -21.98 -17.81 6.70
C LYS A 205 -20.83 -17.53 7.68
N LEU A 206 -20.25 -18.57 8.27
CA LEU A 206 -19.24 -18.41 9.31
C LEU A 206 -18.02 -19.27 9.02
N THR A 207 -16.90 -18.62 8.83
CA THR A 207 -15.57 -19.24 8.79
C THR A 207 -14.75 -18.78 9.98
N THR A 208 -14.21 -19.71 10.73
CA THR A 208 -13.25 -19.42 11.81
C THR A 208 -11.84 -19.76 11.37
N ASN A 209 -10.85 -19.08 11.92
CA ASN A 209 -9.47 -19.30 11.52
C ASN A 209 -8.50 -19.16 12.69
N LEU A 210 -7.37 -19.87 12.59
CA LEU A 210 -6.22 -19.77 13.45
C LEU A 210 -5.02 -19.40 12.60
N THR A 211 -4.33 -18.32 12.97
CA THR A 211 -3.11 -17.86 12.28
C THR A 211 -1.93 -17.91 13.25
N VAL A 212 -0.85 -18.52 12.81
CA VAL A 212 0.46 -18.51 13.47
C VAL A 212 1.45 -17.87 12.53
N GLY A 213 2.27 -16.98 13.03
CA GLY A 213 3.29 -16.32 12.22
C GLY A 213 4.56 -16.05 12.99
N TYR A 214 5.64 -15.95 12.22
CA TYR A 214 6.96 -15.54 12.65
C TYR A 214 7.50 -14.51 11.66
N ALA A 215 8.08 -13.44 12.20
CA ALA A 215 8.83 -12.49 11.40
C ALA A 215 10.13 -12.11 12.10
N LYS A 216 11.15 -11.78 11.31
CA LYS A 216 12.45 -11.31 11.76
C LYS A 216 12.76 -9.99 11.09
N LEU A 217 12.93 -8.95 11.89
CA LEU A 217 13.37 -7.63 11.47
C LEU A 217 14.87 -7.49 11.77
N ASP A 218 15.65 -7.21 10.74
CA ASP A 218 17.11 -7.06 10.77
C ASP A 218 17.50 -5.67 10.26
N PRO A 219 17.70 -4.66 11.13
CA PRO A 219 18.17 -3.32 10.76
C PRO A 219 19.69 -3.27 10.62
N ASP A 220 20.20 -2.69 9.52
CA ASP A 220 21.64 -2.66 9.18
C ASP A 220 22.53 -1.97 10.21
N ALA A 221 22.05 -0.87 10.82
CA ALA A 221 22.89 -0.03 11.70
C ALA A 221 22.81 -0.44 13.17
N ILE A 222 22.02 -1.44 13.52
CA ILE A 222 21.74 -1.80 14.89
C ILE A 222 22.12 -3.25 15.15
N SER A 223 22.89 -3.47 16.20
CA SER A 223 23.54 -4.75 16.50
C SER A 223 22.62 -5.91 16.92
N LYS A 224 21.30 -5.75 16.92
CA LYS A 224 20.37 -6.80 17.34
C LYS A 224 19.09 -6.81 16.51
N ASP A 225 18.77 -7.97 16.00
CA ASP A 225 17.53 -8.29 15.33
C ASP A 225 16.34 -8.21 16.30
N THR A 226 15.14 -8.14 15.76
CA THR A 226 13.89 -8.31 16.51
C THR A 226 13.10 -9.45 15.89
N ASP A 227 12.87 -10.48 16.67
CA ASP A 227 11.98 -11.59 16.30
C ASP A 227 10.57 -11.28 16.77
N ILE A 228 9.59 -11.61 15.94
CA ILE A 228 8.17 -11.40 16.16
C ILE A 228 7.46 -12.73 16.00
N VAL A 229 6.82 -13.22 17.05
CA VAL A 229 5.94 -14.40 16.97
C VAL A 229 4.52 -13.94 17.23
N HIS A 230 3.55 -14.41 16.47
CA HIS A 230 2.16 -14.11 16.76
C HIS A 230 1.24 -15.32 16.60
N LEU A 231 0.18 -15.31 17.41
CA LEU A 231 -0.91 -16.29 17.38
C LEU A 231 -2.24 -15.55 17.40
N LEU A 232 -3.05 -15.72 16.34
CA LEU A 232 -4.32 -15.03 16.18
C LEU A 232 -5.45 -16.04 15.95
N VAL A 233 -6.59 -15.78 16.57
CA VAL A 233 -7.87 -16.42 16.25
C VAL A 233 -8.74 -15.41 15.53
N GLY A 234 -9.43 -15.84 14.48
CA GLY A 234 -10.29 -14.97 13.70
C GLY A 234 -11.60 -15.61 13.30
N ALA A 235 -12.52 -14.76 12.86
CA ALA A 235 -13.80 -15.16 12.30
C ALA A 235 -14.20 -14.21 11.18
N ASP A 236 -14.66 -14.80 10.09
CA ASP A 236 -15.31 -14.12 8.97
C ASP A 236 -16.78 -14.52 8.98
N TYR A 237 -17.68 -13.56 9.22
CA TYR A 237 -19.10 -13.80 9.39
C TYR A 237 -19.94 -12.98 8.42
N LEU A 238 -20.72 -13.65 7.60
CA LEU A 238 -21.71 -13.04 6.71
C LEU A 238 -23.04 -12.93 7.47
N LEU A 239 -23.26 -11.79 8.13
CA LEU A 239 -24.46 -11.56 8.94
C LEU A 239 -25.71 -11.52 8.08
N SER A 240 -25.64 -10.87 6.91
CA SER A 240 -26.65 -10.89 5.85
C SER A 240 -25.94 -10.93 4.50
N GLU A 241 -26.70 -10.97 3.38
CA GLU A 241 -26.14 -10.85 2.03
C GLU A 241 -25.37 -9.53 1.82
N GLU A 242 -25.69 -8.52 2.60
CA GLU A 242 -25.17 -7.16 2.49
C GLU A 242 -24.12 -6.84 3.56
N LEU A 243 -24.13 -7.51 4.73
CA LEU A 243 -23.29 -7.18 5.88
C LEU A 243 -22.35 -8.31 6.21
N SER A 244 -21.05 -8.04 6.11
CA SER A 244 -19.98 -8.93 6.55
C SER A 244 -19.19 -8.33 7.71
N ILE A 245 -18.71 -9.19 8.59
CA ILE A 245 -17.87 -8.85 9.73
C ILE A 245 -16.66 -9.76 9.71
N THR A 246 -15.47 -9.17 9.69
CA THR A 246 -14.19 -9.87 9.84
C THR A 246 -13.54 -9.47 11.15
N SER A 247 -13.11 -10.44 11.94
CA SER A 247 -12.42 -10.20 13.20
C SER A 247 -11.17 -11.07 13.31
N LYS A 248 -10.14 -10.53 13.97
CA LYS A 248 -8.95 -11.26 14.39
C LYS A 248 -8.51 -10.71 15.74
N LEU A 249 -8.12 -11.57 16.64
CA LEU A 249 -7.59 -11.19 17.95
C LEU A 249 -6.56 -12.22 18.39
N GLY A 250 -5.49 -11.79 19.00
CA GLY A 250 -4.47 -12.67 19.51
C GLY A 250 -3.33 -11.94 20.19
N LEU A 251 -2.27 -12.68 20.43
CA LEU A 251 -1.08 -12.22 21.12
C LEU A 251 0.11 -12.21 20.16
N TYR A 252 1.04 -11.34 20.44
CA TYR A 252 2.37 -11.37 19.87
C TYR A 252 3.43 -11.30 20.97
N ASP A 253 4.61 -11.81 20.65
CA ASP A 253 5.81 -11.73 21.47
C ASP A 253 6.94 -11.17 20.62
N LEU A 254 7.57 -10.13 21.15
CA LEU A 254 8.79 -9.53 20.56
C LEU A 254 9.98 -9.96 21.39
N SER A 255 11.04 -10.41 20.73
CA SER A 255 12.29 -10.76 21.38
C SER A 255 13.50 -10.20 20.60
N GLY A 256 14.64 -10.08 21.27
CA GLY A 256 15.86 -9.53 20.70
C GLY A 256 16.14 -8.09 21.17
N ARG A 257 16.15 -7.10 20.25
CA ARG A 257 16.34 -5.70 20.61
C ARG A 257 15.18 -5.10 21.41
N GLN A 258 13.98 -5.41 21.00
CA GLN A 258 12.75 -5.09 21.72
C GLN A 258 12.24 -6.37 22.36
N SER A 259 11.80 -6.28 23.61
CA SER A 259 11.17 -7.39 24.32
C SER A 259 9.86 -6.89 24.87
N ASP A 260 8.77 -7.43 24.35
CA ASP A 260 7.42 -7.02 24.72
C ASP A 260 6.42 -8.09 24.31
N THR A 261 5.44 -8.35 25.16
CA THR A 261 4.33 -9.24 24.86
C THR A 261 3.04 -8.47 25.05
N ASP A 262 2.22 -8.39 24.01
CA ASP A 262 0.95 -7.64 24.04
C ASP A 262 -0.05 -8.29 23.07
N TRP A 263 -1.25 -7.74 23.02
CA TRP A 263 -2.28 -8.19 22.12
C TRP A 263 -2.26 -7.39 20.79
N GLN A 264 -2.71 -8.06 19.73
CA GLN A 264 -3.04 -7.43 18.46
C GLN A 264 -4.39 -7.90 17.96
N GLY A 265 -5.04 -7.11 17.13
CA GLY A 265 -6.32 -7.52 16.58
C GLY A 265 -6.91 -6.50 15.61
N THR A 266 -7.87 -6.98 14.84
CA THR A 266 -8.65 -6.19 13.89
C THR A 266 -10.11 -6.58 14.00
N LEU A 267 -10.99 -5.59 13.87
CA LEU A 267 -12.42 -5.80 13.67
C LEU A 267 -12.85 -4.89 12.53
N ARG A 268 -13.45 -5.47 11.50
CA ARG A 268 -13.97 -4.75 10.34
C ARG A 268 -15.38 -5.19 10.05
N ALA A 269 -16.26 -4.22 9.82
CA ALA A 269 -17.59 -4.43 9.27
C ALA A 269 -17.67 -3.79 7.88
N GLU A 270 -18.33 -4.45 6.95
CA GLU A 270 -18.54 -3.98 5.59
C GLU A 270 -20.00 -4.22 5.19
N TYR A 271 -20.66 -3.15 4.77
CA TYR A 271 -22.05 -3.16 4.32
C TYR A 271 -22.12 -2.74 2.86
N VAL A 272 -22.59 -3.64 2.01
CA VAL A 272 -22.65 -3.46 0.55
C VAL A 272 -24.09 -3.62 0.09
N THR A 273 -24.60 -2.58 -0.56
CA THR A 273 -25.90 -2.64 -1.28
C THR A 273 -25.68 -2.34 -2.75
N GLY A 274 -26.75 -2.40 -3.57
CA GLY A 274 -26.64 -2.05 -4.99
C GLY A 274 -26.04 -0.65 -5.24
N ASN A 275 -26.28 0.30 -4.33
CA ASN A 275 -25.87 1.70 -4.50
C ASN A 275 -24.84 2.20 -3.46
N SER A 276 -24.56 1.43 -2.42
CA SER A 276 -23.76 1.91 -1.30
C SER A 276 -22.74 0.88 -0.85
N LEU A 277 -21.56 1.37 -0.46
CA LEU A 277 -20.55 0.59 0.24
C LEU A 277 -20.14 1.40 1.46
N PHE A 278 -20.26 0.82 2.66
CA PHE A 278 -19.78 1.39 3.91
C PHE A 278 -18.84 0.41 4.58
N SER A 279 -17.74 0.90 5.12
CA SER A 279 -16.84 0.09 5.93
C SER A 279 -16.43 0.83 7.19
N ALA A 280 -16.33 0.09 8.28
CA ALA A 280 -15.80 0.56 9.56
C ALA A 280 -14.82 -0.46 10.09
N GLY A 281 -13.68 -0.02 10.59
CA GLY A 281 -12.65 -0.91 11.12
C GLY A 281 -11.86 -0.28 12.25
N ILE A 282 -11.53 -1.09 13.24
CA ILE A 282 -10.57 -0.77 14.29
C ILE A 282 -9.45 -1.80 14.24
N SER A 283 -8.24 -1.36 14.52
CA SER A 283 -7.07 -2.26 14.53
C SER A 283 -6.06 -1.88 15.60
N ARG A 284 -5.34 -2.90 16.05
CA ARG A 284 -4.05 -2.78 16.74
C ARG A 284 -3.08 -3.71 16.05
N GLU A 285 -2.05 -3.14 15.44
CA GLU A 285 -1.11 -3.86 14.59
C GLU A 285 0.33 -3.47 14.91
N LEU A 286 1.27 -4.30 14.47
CA LEU A 286 2.69 -4.02 14.52
C LEU A 286 3.17 -3.50 13.17
N LEU A 287 3.96 -2.44 13.19
CA LEU A 287 4.64 -1.87 12.03
C LEU A 287 6.15 -2.02 12.19
N PRO A 288 6.78 -2.98 11.51
CA PRO A 288 8.23 -3.05 11.42
C PRO A 288 8.80 -1.87 10.61
N GLY A 289 9.98 -1.39 10.96
CA GLY A 289 10.61 -0.30 10.26
C GLY A 289 12.07 -0.08 10.65
N GLY A 290 12.76 0.88 10.02
CA GLY A 290 14.18 1.14 10.21
C GLY A 290 14.62 1.54 11.61
N ILE A 291 13.70 1.80 12.55
CA ILE A 291 14.03 2.06 13.96
C ILE A 291 13.53 0.95 14.91
N GLY A 292 12.96 -0.12 14.37
CA GLY A 292 12.37 -1.23 15.13
C GLY A 292 10.89 -1.43 14.85
N VAL A 293 10.19 -2.08 15.76
CA VAL A 293 8.76 -2.39 15.65
C VAL A 293 7.95 -1.36 16.44
N ARG A 294 6.90 -0.81 15.85
CA ARG A 294 5.97 0.12 16.50
C ARG A 294 4.57 -0.46 16.57
N LYS A 295 3.82 -0.07 17.59
CA LYS A 295 2.40 -0.40 17.74
C LYS A 295 1.56 0.72 17.14
N ILE A 296 0.55 0.34 16.36
CA ILE A 296 -0.39 1.28 15.75
C ILE A 296 -1.80 0.88 16.18
N ASP A 297 -2.51 1.80 16.83
CA ASP A 297 -3.96 1.71 17.04
C ASP A 297 -4.65 2.51 15.93
N GLY A 298 -5.56 1.90 15.19
CA GLY A 298 -6.22 2.48 14.04
C GLY A 298 -7.75 2.47 14.11
N LEU A 299 -8.37 3.52 13.57
CA LEU A 299 -9.80 3.58 13.24
C LEU A 299 -9.93 4.03 11.79
N LYS A 300 -10.66 3.29 10.97
CA LYS A 300 -10.96 3.64 9.58
C LYS A 300 -12.47 3.55 9.34
N LEU A 301 -13.03 4.61 8.77
CA LEU A 301 -14.42 4.67 8.34
C LEU A 301 -14.42 5.09 6.88
N ALA A 302 -15.15 4.40 6.03
CA ALA A 302 -15.30 4.77 4.64
C ALA A 302 -16.74 4.57 4.18
N GLY A 303 -17.22 5.48 3.34
CA GLY A 303 -18.51 5.39 2.70
C GLY A 303 -18.42 5.81 1.24
N ARG A 304 -19.11 5.07 0.37
CA ARG A 304 -19.26 5.37 -1.05
C ARG A 304 -20.71 5.17 -1.43
N TYR A 305 -21.27 6.11 -2.18
CA TYR A 305 -22.63 6.07 -2.68
C TYR A 305 -22.67 6.35 -4.18
N ASN A 306 -23.39 5.50 -4.93
CA ASN A 306 -23.61 5.67 -6.35
C ASN A 306 -24.80 6.59 -6.55
N ILE A 307 -24.55 7.81 -7.05
CA ILE A 307 -25.62 8.76 -7.43
C ILE A 307 -26.29 8.29 -8.74
N SER A 308 -25.50 7.70 -9.61
CA SER A 308 -25.92 7.08 -10.87
C SER A 308 -24.88 6.07 -11.31
N ASP A 309 -25.16 5.29 -12.36
CA ASP A 309 -24.25 4.27 -12.91
C ASP A 309 -22.84 4.80 -13.23
N ARG A 310 -22.70 6.11 -13.38
CA ARG A 310 -21.43 6.76 -13.76
C ARG A 310 -20.88 7.74 -12.73
N ASN A 311 -21.59 7.97 -11.62
CA ASN A 311 -21.19 8.99 -10.66
C ASN A 311 -21.25 8.44 -9.24
N TRP A 312 -20.16 8.65 -8.52
CA TRP A 312 -20.00 8.27 -7.11
C TRP A 312 -19.55 9.44 -6.26
N ILE A 313 -20.04 9.48 -5.04
CA ILE A 313 -19.50 10.31 -3.98
C ILE A 313 -19.05 9.42 -2.85
N GLY A 314 -18.09 9.88 -2.07
CA GLY A 314 -17.68 9.15 -0.89
C GLY A 314 -16.90 10.01 0.08
N ALA A 315 -16.74 9.47 1.28
CA ALA A 315 -15.93 10.06 2.31
C ALA A 315 -15.16 8.97 3.06
N GLU A 316 -13.98 9.31 3.54
CA GLU A 316 -13.12 8.48 4.36
C GLU A 316 -12.64 9.27 5.57
N TYR A 317 -12.61 8.61 6.72
CA TYR A 317 -11.96 9.09 7.92
C TYR A 317 -10.97 8.05 8.42
N SER A 318 -9.74 8.45 8.68
CA SER A 318 -8.75 7.63 9.33
C SER A 318 -8.17 8.34 10.55
N PHE A 319 -8.00 7.58 11.62
CA PHE A 319 -7.27 7.96 12.81
C PHE A 319 -6.25 6.87 13.10
N GLU A 320 -4.98 7.24 13.27
CA GLU A 320 -3.91 6.32 13.63
C GLU A 320 -3.13 6.90 14.81
N GLN A 321 -2.91 6.09 15.82
CA GLN A 321 -2.10 6.41 16.97
C GLN A 321 -0.89 5.50 17.02
N PHE A 322 0.27 6.08 16.88
CA PHE A 322 1.54 5.38 17.02
C PHE A 322 1.99 5.46 18.47
N LYS A 323 2.15 4.32 19.11
CA LYS A 323 2.69 4.20 20.47
C LYS A 323 4.17 3.87 20.38
N LYS A 324 4.95 4.57 21.18
CA LYS A 324 6.37 4.35 21.31
C LYS A 324 6.65 3.13 22.16
N ASP A 325 7.68 2.41 21.75
CA ASP A 325 8.44 1.52 22.64
C ASP A 325 9.85 2.09 22.75
N ASN A 326 10.20 2.63 23.92
CA ASN A 326 11.54 3.09 24.36
C ASN A 326 12.45 3.86 23.40
N SER A 327 11.98 4.48 22.33
CA SER A 327 12.80 5.21 21.38
C SER A 327 12.88 6.74 21.62
N ILE A 328 13.87 7.39 21.05
CA ILE A 328 14.44 8.69 21.43
C ILE A 328 13.60 9.92 21.03
N PHE A 329 12.58 9.80 20.13
CA PHE A 329 12.11 10.99 19.41
C PHE A 329 10.70 11.51 19.69
N VAL A 330 9.67 10.70 19.87
CA VAL A 330 8.30 11.17 20.11
C VAL A 330 7.51 10.16 20.94
N ASP A 331 6.94 10.57 22.08
CA ASP A 331 6.21 9.66 22.98
C ASP A 331 4.87 9.18 22.41
N LYS A 332 4.21 10.01 21.63
CA LYS A 332 2.92 9.72 21.03
C LYS A 332 2.75 10.52 19.75
N LEU A 333 2.37 9.86 18.68
CA LEU A 333 2.04 10.48 17.41
C LEU A 333 0.63 10.05 17.01
N ASN A 334 -0.24 11.02 16.76
CA ASN A 334 -1.57 10.75 16.21
C ASN A 334 -1.67 11.37 14.83
N THR A 335 -2.21 10.63 13.88
CA THR A 335 -2.57 11.14 12.56
C THR A 335 -4.07 11.06 12.36
N GLN A 336 -4.65 12.09 11.78
CA GLN A 336 -6.05 12.13 11.40
C GLN A 336 -6.15 12.59 9.95
N THR A 337 -6.97 11.92 9.18
CA THR A 337 -7.28 12.32 7.82
C THR A 337 -8.77 12.20 7.58
N LEU A 338 -9.40 13.28 7.14
CA LEU A 338 -10.77 13.29 6.64
C LEU A 338 -10.72 13.64 5.16
N SER A 339 -11.29 12.80 4.33
CA SER A 339 -11.34 12.97 2.87
C SER A 339 -12.76 12.87 2.36
N ALA A 340 -13.10 13.66 1.36
CA ALA A 340 -14.30 13.50 0.56
C ALA A 340 -13.92 13.46 -0.92
N PHE A 341 -14.66 12.71 -1.72
CA PHE A 341 -14.39 12.61 -3.15
C PHE A 341 -15.67 12.55 -3.98
N TYR A 342 -15.54 13.00 -5.20
CA TYR A 342 -16.49 12.78 -6.29
C TYR A 342 -15.76 12.11 -7.43
N GLU A 343 -16.33 11.04 -7.97
CA GLU A 343 -15.75 10.27 -9.08
C GLU A 343 -16.80 10.12 -10.17
N ARG A 344 -16.37 10.26 -11.42
CA ARG A 344 -17.21 10.12 -12.61
C ARG A 344 -16.54 9.26 -13.67
N THR A 345 -17.22 8.24 -14.12
CA THR A 345 -16.90 7.52 -15.36
C THR A 345 -17.43 8.33 -16.54
N ILE A 346 -16.51 8.91 -17.31
CA ILE A 346 -16.82 9.76 -18.47
C ILE A 346 -17.17 8.87 -19.67
N SER A 347 -16.38 7.81 -19.87
CA SER A 347 -16.60 6.77 -20.88
C SER A 347 -15.99 5.45 -20.38
N ASP A 348 -16.06 4.39 -21.16
CA ASP A 348 -15.50 3.08 -20.81
C ASP A 348 -13.98 3.12 -20.58
N HIS A 349 -13.30 4.15 -21.09
CA HIS A 349 -11.84 4.35 -20.96
C HIS A 349 -11.45 5.49 -20.02
N TRP A 350 -12.35 6.40 -19.69
CA TRP A 350 -12.01 7.62 -18.98
C TRP A 350 -12.76 7.75 -17.66
N GLN A 351 -12.00 8.00 -16.63
CA GLN A 351 -12.52 8.33 -15.29
C GLN A 351 -11.92 9.63 -14.81
N ALA A 352 -12.71 10.41 -14.08
CA ALA A 352 -12.24 11.63 -13.41
C ALA A 352 -12.61 11.57 -11.93
N ARG A 353 -11.71 12.04 -11.06
CA ARG A 353 -11.90 12.09 -9.61
C ARG A 353 -11.47 13.43 -9.05
N LEU A 354 -12.32 14.02 -8.22
CA LEU A 354 -12.03 15.19 -7.41
C LEU A 354 -11.94 14.74 -5.95
N VAL A 355 -10.92 15.18 -5.24
CA VAL A 355 -10.70 14.84 -3.82
C VAL A 355 -10.44 16.11 -3.03
N ALA A 356 -11.04 16.21 -1.86
CA ALA A 356 -10.70 17.18 -0.83
C ALA A 356 -10.39 16.45 0.47
N SER A 357 -9.27 16.77 1.10
CA SER A 357 -8.85 16.12 2.35
C SER A 357 -8.35 17.16 3.35
N HIS A 358 -8.63 16.90 4.62
CA HIS A 358 -8.04 17.59 5.76
C HIS A 358 -7.15 16.62 6.53
N LYS A 359 -5.90 17.02 6.78
CA LYS A 359 -4.91 16.23 7.52
C LYS A 359 -4.54 16.95 8.79
N ARG A 360 -4.45 16.22 9.88
CA ARG A 360 -3.95 16.71 11.17
C ARG A 360 -2.95 15.70 11.75
N LEU A 361 -1.88 16.24 12.31
CA LEU A 361 -0.83 15.48 12.98
C LEU A 361 -0.67 16.08 14.38
N ASP A 362 -0.74 15.23 15.42
CA ASP A 362 -0.56 15.65 16.80
C ASP A 362 0.67 14.93 17.39
N TYR A 363 1.70 15.70 17.75
CA TYR A 363 2.90 15.17 18.39
C TYR A 363 3.55 16.18 19.34
N THR A 364 3.90 15.75 20.53
CA THR A 364 4.71 16.49 21.55
C THR A 364 4.36 18.01 21.63
N GLY A 365 3.07 18.33 21.73
CA GLY A 365 2.60 19.71 21.87
C GLY A 365 2.45 20.50 20.56
N ASN A 366 2.75 19.90 19.43
CA ASN A 366 2.54 20.47 18.10
C ASN A 366 1.31 19.86 17.43
N HIS A 367 0.57 20.65 16.65
CA HIS A 367 -0.69 20.27 16.02
C HIS A 367 -0.77 20.73 14.55
N PRO A 368 0.23 20.37 13.70
CA PRO A 368 0.19 20.81 12.32
C PRO A 368 -1.01 20.22 11.58
N GLN A 369 -1.57 21.04 10.71
CA GLN A 369 -2.71 20.67 9.89
C GLN A 369 -2.56 21.22 8.46
N GLY A 370 -3.16 20.53 7.51
CA GLY A 370 -3.15 20.92 6.10
C GLY A 370 -4.38 20.44 5.36
N ASN A 371 -4.70 21.16 4.28
CA ASN A 371 -5.77 20.80 3.36
C ASN A 371 -5.16 20.37 2.03
N VAL A 372 -5.73 19.36 1.43
CA VAL A 372 -5.35 18.85 0.11
C VAL A 372 -6.58 18.89 -0.79
N ILE A 373 -6.43 19.46 -1.97
CA ILE A 373 -7.44 19.40 -3.03
C ILE A 373 -6.76 18.84 -4.27
N GLY A 374 -7.33 17.80 -4.84
CA GLY A 374 -6.75 17.10 -5.98
C GLY A 374 -7.78 16.78 -7.06
N PHE A 375 -7.34 16.85 -8.30
CA PHE A 375 -8.06 16.37 -9.46
C PHE A 375 -7.21 15.32 -10.17
N THR A 376 -7.82 14.20 -10.52
CA THR A 376 -7.16 13.10 -11.25
C THR A 376 -8.02 12.71 -12.43
N ILE A 377 -7.41 12.49 -13.56
CA ILE A 377 -8.02 11.85 -14.71
C ILE A 377 -7.25 10.57 -15.04
N VAL A 378 -7.95 9.51 -15.31
CA VAL A 378 -7.39 8.18 -15.64
C VAL A 378 -7.90 7.75 -17.00
N TYR A 379 -7.00 7.31 -17.84
CA TYR A 379 -7.28 6.59 -19.07
C TYR A 379 -6.89 5.13 -18.88
N ASP A 380 -7.81 4.23 -19.15
CA ASP A 380 -7.58 2.78 -19.16
C ASP A 380 -7.93 2.19 -20.53
N THR A 381 -7.06 1.35 -21.09
CA THR A 381 -7.48 0.50 -22.21
C THR A 381 -8.39 -0.60 -21.69
N LEU A 382 -9.38 -1.00 -22.50
CA LEU A 382 -10.10 -2.25 -22.24
C LEU A 382 -9.11 -3.41 -22.31
N ASN A 383 -9.34 -4.43 -21.48
CA ASN A 383 -8.59 -5.69 -21.60
C ASN A 383 -8.94 -6.33 -22.96
N PHE A 384 -7.96 -6.58 -23.78
CA PHE A 384 -8.06 -7.33 -25.02
C PHE A 384 -7.27 -8.62 -24.91
#